data_8231cc678f662986ebcbcb3cab2e1be4
#
_entry.id   8231cc678f662986ebcbcb3cab2e1be4
#
_cell.length_a   1.000
_cell.length_b   1.000
_cell.length_c   1.000
_cell.angle_alpha   90.00
_cell.angle_beta   90.00
_cell.angle_gamma   90.00
#
_symmetry.space_group_name_H-M   'P 1'
#
loop_
_entity.id
_entity.type
_entity.pdbx_description
1 polymer ?
#
loop_
_entity_poly.entity_id
_entity_poly.type
_entity_poly.pdbx_seq_one_letter_code
_entity_poly.pdbx_strand_id
1 'polypeptide(L)'
;AVVNSGNGNISITGLPNDGYVPGNSYSLIVTVTGTNSRGYGFQMASQVGNNNAGSFSLNSNSQNVELNGNRVQHSTRTITGEWIVDWLAPTSDIGGITFSVSGLATGGSSSTGGDNVYTFSIDVPSNVPLEVDLFISEYFEGDGGNNKYIEIYNPTGSDVSLLNYSIKGTNNGTEWGDGGDRDVALSGTLSAGSIYLVA
;
A
#
# COMPACT_ATOMS: atom_id res chain seq x y z
N ALA A 1 4.27 -11.37 33.52
CA ALA A 1 4.57 -9.95 33.23
C ALA A 1 3.30 -9.29 32.68
N VAL A 2 3.08 -8.04 33.02
CA VAL A 2 2.03 -7.21 32.40
C VAL A 2 2.62 -6.66 31.10
N VAL A 3 1.89 -6.80 29.99
CA VAL A 3 2.35 -6.32 28.68
C VAL A 3 2.51 -4.79 28.70
N ASN A 4 3.57 -4.30 28.07
CA ASN A 4 3.92 -2.87 27.98
C ASN A 4 4.14 -2.16 29.34
N SER A 5 4.52 -2.91 30.38
CA SER A 5 4.71 -2.34 31.73
C SER A 5 6.16 -2.04 32.10
N GLY A 6 7.12 -2.47 31.28
CA GLY A 6 8.56 -2.24 31.51
C GLY A 6 9.04 -0.89 30.97
N ASN A 7 10.32 -0.59 31.19
CA ASN A 7 10.98 0.64 30.72
C ASN A 7 11.57 0.49 29.29
N GLY A 8 11.02 -0.39 28.49
CA GLY A 8 11.40 -0.63 27.10
C GLY A 8 10.28 -0.32 26.14
N ASN A 9 10.52 -0.65 24.89
CA ASN A 9 9.58 -0.45 23.81
C ASN A 9 9.83 -1.46 22.67
N ILE A 10 8.85 -1.58 21.79
CA ILE A 10 8.99 -2.23 20.48
C ILE A 10 8.50 -1.28 19.39
N SER A 11 9.20 -1.23 18.27
CA SER A 11 8.84 -0.42 17.12
C SER A 11 9.14 -1.12 15.81
N ILE A 12 8.47 -0.68 14.75
CA ILE A 12 8.73 -1.04 13.36
C ILE A 12 9.05 0.25 12.61
N THR A 13 10.11 0.26 11.83
CA THR A 13 10.43 1.34 10.88
C THR A 13 10.59 0.77 9.48
N GLY A 14 10.60 1.63 8.46
CA GLY A 14 10.66 1.21 7.05
C GLY A 14 9.29 0.96 6.41
N LEU A 15 8.20 1.03 7.18
CA LEU A 15 6.85 1.05 6.61
C LEU A 15 6.61 2.38 5.87
N PRO A 16 5.91 2.36 4.72
CA PRO A 16 5.64 3.59 3.96
C PRO A 16 4.64 4.50 4.69
N ASN A 17 5.00 5.77 4.84
CA ASN A 17 4.17 6.75 5.56
C ASN A 17 2.84 7.05 4.83
N ASP A 18 2.87 7.02 3.49
CA ASP A 18 1.70 7.33 2.65
C ASP A 18 0.89 6.10 2.26
N GLY A 19 1.23 4.93 2.85
CA GLY A 19 0.61 3.66 2.53
C GLY A 19 1.43 2.79 1.57
N TYR A 20 1.10 1.50 1.51
CA TYR A 20 1.82 0.55 0.66
C TYR A 20 1.31 0.61 -0.79
N VAL A 21 2.24 0.50 -1.74
CA VAL A 21 1.92 0.30 -3.16
C VAL A 21 1.89 -1.21 -3.44
N PRO A 22 0.81 -1.74 -4.04
CA PRO A 22 0.71 -3.16 -4.39
C PRO A 22 1.92 -3.65 -5.18
N GLY A 23 2.44 -4.82 -4.81
CA GLY A 23 3.61 -5.44 -5.45
C GLY A 23 4.97 -4.85 -5.08
N ASN A 24 5.04 -3.79 -4.29
CA ASN A 24 6.32 -3.22 -3.85
C ASN A 24 6.87 -3.96 -2.63
N SER A 25 8.20 -3.98 -2.53
CA SER A 25 8.94 -4.50 -1.38
C SER A 25 9.42 -3.38 -0.48
N TYR A 26 9.36 -3.63 0.83
CA TYR A 26 9.78 -2.70 1.88
C TYR A 26 10.74 -3.42 2.82
N SER A 27 11.87 -2.78 3.13
CA SER A 27 12.80 -3.31 4.13
C SER A 27 12.44 -2.73 5.50
N LEU A 28 12.02 -3.61 6.40
CA LEU A 28 11.52 -3.26 7.73
C LEU A 28 12.60 -3.51 8.77
N ILE A 29 12.67 -2.63 9.76
CA ILE A 29 13.52 -2.81 10.93
C ILE A 29 12.62 -2.92 12.15
N VAL A 30 12.71 -4.04 12.85
CA VAL A 30 12.06 -4.25 14.15
C VAL A 30 13.08 -3.97 15.24
N THR A 31 12.74 -3.10 16.19
CA THR A 31 13.60 -2.75 17.31
C THR A 31 12.90 -3.01 18.63
N VAL A 32 13.53 -3.78 19.50
CA VAL A 32 13.10 -4.01 20.90
C VAL A 32 14.13 -3.42 21.84
N THR A 33 13.68 -2.61 22.77
CA THR A 33 14.52 -2.03 23.81
C THR A 33 14.09 -2.46 25.19
N GLY A 34 14.96 -2.34 26.18
CA GLY A 34 14.65 -2.62 27.58
C GLY A 34 15.82 -2.31 28.48
N THR A 35 15.54 -1.83 29.69
CA THR A 35 16.57 -1.52 30.68
C THR A 35 17.08 -2.81 31.33
N ASN A 36 18.39 -2.96 31.46
CA ASN A 36 19.05 -4.13 32.05
C ASN A 36 18.74 -5.47 31.35
N SER A 37 18.33 -5.43 30.09
CA SER A 37 18.04 -6.63 29.33
C SER A 37 19.35 -7.35 28.90
N ARG A 38 19.30 -8.67 28.95
CA ARG A 38 20.41 -9.55 28.55
C ARG A 38 20.19 -10.22 27.20
N GLY A 39 19.07 -9.91 26.59
CA GLY A 39 18.75 -10.38 25.26
C GLY A 39 17.33 -10.02 24.87
N TYR A 40 17.10 -10.08 23.56
CA TYR A 40 15.86 -9.68 22.94
C TYR A 40 15.37 -10.72 21.96
N GLY A 41 14.06 -10.76 21.77
CA GLY A 41 13.38 -11.54 20.74
C GLY A 41 12.15 -10.80 20.24
N PHE A 42 11.66 -11.21 19.05
CA PHE A 42 10.45 -10.64 18.46
C PHE A 42 9.68 -11.66 17.65
N GLN A 43 8.42 -11.36 17.38
CA GLN A 43 7.60 -11.99 16.34
C GLN A 43 6.70 -10.92 15.74
N MET A 44 6.52 -10.96 14.40
CA MET A 44 5.69 -10.01 13.65
C MET A 44 4.81 -10.73 12.62
N ALA A 45 3.63 -10.17 12.38
CA ALA A 45 2.68 -10.58 11.35
C ALA A 45 2.12 -9.35 10.64
N SER A 46 1.69 -9.53 9.38
CA SER A 46 0.94 -8.56 8.57
C SER A 46 -0.38 -9.17 8.15
N GLN A 47 -1.51 -8.50 8.40
CA GLN A 47 -2.85 -9.10 8.26
C GLN A 47 -3.89 -8.07 7.82
N VAL A 48 -4.93 -8.56 7.12
CA VAL A 48 -6.23 -7.88 6.95
C VAL A 48 -7.28 -8.75 7.64
N GLY A 49 -7.83 -8.26 8.74
CA GLY A 49 -8.65 -9.09 9.63
C GLY A 49 -7.86 -10.30 10.15
N ASN A 50 -8.32 -11.51 9.85
CA ASN A 50 -7.65 -12.75 10.23
C ASN A 50 -6.79 -13.37 9.11
N ASN A 51 -6.74 -12.76 7.95
CA ASN A 51 -6.00 -13.26 6.80
C ASN A 51 -4.62 -12.62 6.71
N ASN A 52 -3.61 -13.40 6.33
CA ASN A 52 -2.28 -12.86 6.09
C ASN A 52 -2.26 -11.94 4.87
N ALA A 53 -1.47 -10.90 4.93
CA ALA A 53 -1.36 -9.87 3.91
C ALA A 53 0.09 -9.64 3.51
N GLY A 54 0.41 -9.86 2.23
CA GLY A 54 1.78 -9.83 1.73
C GLY A 54 2.61 -11.04 2.22
N SER A 55 3.90 -10.95 2.04
CA SER A 55 4.83 -12.03 2.44
C SER A 55 6.14 -11.47 2.97
N PHE A 56 6.67 -12.10 4.03
CA PHE A 56 8.00 -11.78 4.53
C PHE A 56 9.06 -12.58 3.80
N SER A 57 10.23 -11.99 3.61
CA SER A 57 11.42 -12.64 3.09
C SER A 57 12.66 -12.18 3.83
N LEU A 58 13.73 -12.99 3.76
CA LEU A 58 14.99 -12.70 4.38
C LEU A 58 16.01 -12.28 3.32
N ASN A 59 16.85 -11.31 3.64
CA ASN A 59 17.96 -10.87 2.80
C ASN A 59 19.30 -11.04 3.53
N SER A 60 20.40 -10.60 2.93
CA SER A 60 21.74 -10.72 3.52
C SER A 60 21.92 -10.00 4.86
N ASN A 61 21.05 -9.04 5.17
CA ASN A 61 21.07 -8.28 6.43
C ASN A 61 20.14 -8.87 7.49
N SER A 62 19.34 -9.90 7.16
CA SER A 62 18.41 -10.57 8.06
C SER A 62 19.15 -11.53 9.00
N GLN A 63 19.91 -10.99 9.94
CA GLN A 63 20.66 -11.77 10.93
C GLN A 63 19.76 -12.20 12.08
N ASN A 64 19.87 -13.47 12.52
CA ASN A 64 19.10 -14.04 13.63
C ASN A 64 17.57 -13.94 13.45
N VAL A 65 17.11 -14.07 12.21
CA VAL A 65 15.71 -14.04 11.81
C VAL A 65 15.35 -15.34 11.11
N GLU A 66 14.14 -15.80 11.30
CA GLU A 66 13.55 -16.94 10.58
C GLU A 66 12.10 -16.67 10.21
N LEU A 67 11.64 -17.34 9.17
CA LEU A 67 10.23 -17.38 8.80
C LEU A 67 9.53 -18.52 9.52
N ASN A 68 8.37 -18.27 10.08
CA ASN A 68 7.51 -19.27 10.71
C ASN A 68 6.09 -19.18 10.09
N GLY A 69 5.89 -19.92 9.02
CA GLY A 69 4.71 -19.80 8.17
C GLY A 69 4.62 -18.39 7.57
N ASN A 70 3.53 -17.68 7.83
CA ASN A 70 3.29 -16.32 7.36
C ASN A 70 3.71 -15.25 8.39
N ARG A 71 4.55 -15.61 9.34
CA ARG A 71 5.12 -14.73 10.36
C ARG A 71 6.62 -14.70 10.21
N VAL A 72 7.23 -13.67 10.74
CA VAL A 72 8.66 -13.55 10.91
C VAL A 72 8.99 -13.41 12.38
N GLN A 73 10.06 -14.04 12.80
CA GLN A 73 10.49 -14.04 14.21
C GLN A 73 12.02 -14.12 14.32
N HIS A 74 12.53 -13.86 15.52
CA HIS A 74 13.92 -14.12 15.80
C HIS A 74 14.19 -15.64 15.80
N SER A 75 15.29 -16.06 15.19
CA SER A 75 15.77 -17.44 15.26
C SER A 75 16.67 -17.67 16.47
N THR A 76 17.36 -16.62 16.89
CA THR A 76 18.25 -16.64 18.05
C THR A 76 18.13 -15.31 18.80
N ARG A 77 18.21 -15.38 20.13
CA ARG A 77 18.26 -14.21 21.00
C ARG A 77 19.43 -13.30 20.61
N THR A 78 19.17 -12.00 20.44
CA THR A 78 20.22 -11.00 20.22
C THR A 78 20.44 -10.12 21.43
N ILE A 79 21.57 -9.46 21.52
CA ILE A 79 21.85 -8.42 22.51
C ILE A 79 21.62 -7.01 21.95
N THR A 80 21.48 -6.87 20.63
CA THR A 80 21.24 -5.58 19.98
C THR A 80 19.76 -5.20 19.97
N GLY A 81 18.86 -6.21 19.95
CA GLY A 81 17.42 -5.99 19.89
C GLY A 81 16.93 -5.42 18.57
N GLU A 82 17.67 -5.63 17.49
CA GLU A 82 17.34 -5.12 16.16
C GLU A 82 17.41 -6.23 15.12
N TRP A 83 16.42 -6.23 14.20
CA TRP A 83 16.33 -7.21 13.10
C TRP A 83 15.79 -6.54 11.84
N ILE A 84 16.35 -6.95 10.71
CA ILE A 84 15.96 -6.49 9.38
C ILE A 84 15.24 -7.63 8.67
N VAL A 85 14.11 -7.30 8.03
CA VAL A 85 13.29 -8.23 7.24
C VAL A 85 12.64 -7.49 6.08
N ASP A 86 12.57 -8.12 4.92
CA ASP A 86 11.84 -7.57 3.79
C ASP A 86 10.38 -8.04 3.82
N TRP A 87 9.48 -7.17 3.46
CA TRP A 87 8.08 -7.45 3.28
C TRP A 87 7.63 -7.04 1.88
N LEU A 88 7.10 -8.02 1.13
CA LEU A 88 6.49 -7.81 -0.18
C LEU A 88 5.00 -7.57 0.01
N ALA A 89 4.52 -6.42 -0.44
CA ALA A 89 3.09 -6.09 -0.41
C ALA A 89 2.28 -7.03 -1.33
N PRO A 90 0.99 -7.24 -1.05
CA PRO A 90 0.08 -7.94 -1.96
C PRO A 90 0.12 -7.32 -3.36
N THR A 91 -0.06 -8.14 -4.40
CA THR A 91 -0.02 -7.68 -5.80
C THR A 91 -1.25 -6.88 -6.24
N SER A 92 -2.29 -6.86 -5.40
CA SER A 92 -3.50 -6.06 -5.61
C SER A 92 -3.83 -5.27 -4.35
N ASP A 93 -4.65 -4.24 -4.50
CA ASP A 93 -5.23 -3.52 -3.37
C ASP A 93 -6.17 -4.44 -2.58
N ILE A 94 -5.89 -4.63 -1.31
CA ILE A 94 -6.74 -5.39 -0.37
C ILE A 94 -7.16 -4.54 0.84
N GLY A 95 -7.01 -3.21 0.74
CA GLY A 95 -7.29 -2.27 1.82
C GLY A 95 -6.14 -2.13 2.82
N GLY A 96 -6.41 -1.52 3.96
CA GLY A 96 -5.42 -1.31 5.01
C GLY A 96 -4.92 -2.62 5.62
N ILE A 97 -3.62 -2.69 5.85
CA ILE A 97 -2.94 -3.85 6.44
C ILE A 97 -2.45 -3.50 7.83
N THR A 98 -2.82 -4.33 8.81
CA THR A 98 -2.34 -4.22 10.18
C THR A 98 -1.05 -5.02 10.35
N PHE A 99 0.03 -4.35 10.73
CA PHE A 99 1.24 -4.98 11.23
C PHE A 99 1.16 -5.10 12.74
N SER A 100 1.26 -6.31 13.24
CA SER A 100 1.28 -6.60 14.68
C SER A 100 2.61 -7.21 15.06
N VAL A 101 3.26 -6.64 16.06
CA VAL A 101 4.56 -7.11 16.54
C VAL A 101 4.56 -7.27 18.04
N SER A 102 5.20 -8.32 18.50
CA SER A 102 5.51 -8.55 19.92
C SER A 102 7.01 -8.71 20.11
N GLY A 103 7.51 -8.15 21.21
CA GLY A 103 8.91 -8.20 21.58
C GLY A 103 9.09 -8.64 23.01
N LEU A 104 10.21 -9.29 23.26
CA LEU A 104 10.63 -9.75 24.58
C LEU A 104 12.00 -9.12 24.92
N ALA A 105 12.08 -8.50 26.09
CA ALA A 105 13.34 -8.09 26.68
C ALA A 105 13.60 -8.97 27.92
N THR A 106 14.64 -9.82 27.87
CA THR A 106 14.85 -10.85 28.89
C THR A 106 15.77 -10.38 30.02
N GLY A 107 15.43 -10.72 31.27
CA GLY A 107 16.30 -10.53 32.43
C GLY A 107 17.52 -11.48 32.47
N GLY A 108 17.57 -12.47 31.59
CA GLY A 108 18.68 -13.39 31.41
C GLY A 108 18.80 -14.48 32.46
N SER A 109 17.77 -14.70 33.29
CA SER A 109 17.66 -15.85 34.17
C SER A 109 17.02 -17.03 33.45
N SER A 110 17.15 -18.25 33.97
CA SER A 110 16.44 -19.43 33.48
C SER A 110 14.94 -19.43 33.85
N SER A 111 14.48 -18.39 34.54
CA SER A 111 13.08 -18.19 34.91
C SER A 111 12.51 -16.98 34.17
N THR A 112 11.19 -16.91 34.02
CA THR A 112 10.48 -15.77 33.42
C THR A 112 10.47 -14.52 34.30
N GLY A 113 11.14 -14.55 35.45
CA GLY A 113 11.30 -13.42 36.34
C GLY A 113 12.20 -12.35 35.73
N GLY A 114 11.69 -11.10 35.64
CA GLY A 114 12.43 -9.97 35.08
C GLY A 114 12.30 -9.81 33.57
N ASP A 115 11.52 -10.67 32.91
CA ASP A 115 11.21 -10.53 31.50
C ASP A 115 10.08 -9.52 31.27
N ASN A 116 10.24 -8.68 30.28
CA ASN A 116 9.24 -7.71 29.84
C ASN A 116 8.77 -8.00 28.43
N VAL A 117 7.46 -7.96 28.24
CA VAL A 117 6.80 -8.16 26.95
C VAL A 117 6.25 -6.83 26.46
N TYR A 118 6.55 -6.51 25.22
CA TYR A 118 6.06 -5.32 24.53
C TYR A 118 5.28 -5.73 23.30
N THR A 119 4.21 -4.99 23.00
CA THR A 119 3.41 -5.16 21.77
C THR A 119 3.17 -3.81 21.13
N PHE A 120 3.15 -3.82 19.81
CA PHE A 120 2.82 -2.66 19.00
C PHE A 120 2.05 -3.11 17.77
N SER A 121 1.11 -2.30 17.31
CA SER A 121 0.44 -2.51 16.04
C SER A 121 0.29 -1.19 15.31
N ILE A 122 0.32 -1.25 13.99
CA ILE A 122 0.15 -0.10 13.10
C ILE A 122 -0.62 -0.54 11.87
N ASP A 123 -1.56 0.30 11.45
CA ASP A 123 -2.30 0.13 10.21
C ASP A 123 -1.62 0.93 9.10
N VAL A 124 -1.32 0.26 7.99
CA VAL A 124 -0.73 0.83 6.78
C VAL A 124 -1.81 0.81 5.72
N PRO A 125 -2.35 1.97 5.29
CA PRO A 125 -3.35 2.02 4.23
C PRO A 125 -2.77 1.53 2.91
N SER A 126 -3.65 1.17 1.96
CA SER A 126 -3.24 1.00 0.57
C SER A 126 -3.02 2.38 -0.05
N ASN A 127 -1.90 2.54 -0.73
CA ASN A 127 -1.61 3.69 -1.58
C ASN A 127 -1.59 3.18 -3.03
N VAL A 128 -2.76 2.91 -3.56
CA VAL A 128 -2.92 2.75 -5.01
C VAL A 128 -2.83 4.15 -5.58
N PRO A 129 -1.85 4.46 -6.42
CA PRO A 129 -1.90 5.69 -7.19
C PRO A 129 -3.26 5.72 -7.88
N LEU A 130 -4.05 6.73 -7.64
CA LEU A 130 -5.21 6.98 -8.50
C LEU A 130 -4.63 7.04 -9.91
N GLU A 131 -4.93 6.04 -10.73
CA GLU A 131 -4.79 6.22 -12.17
C GLU A 131 -5.81 7.28 -12.53
N VAL A 132 -5.35 8.51 -12.44
CA VAL A 132 -6.15 9.64 -12.88
C VAL A 132 -6.00 9.63 -14.39
N ASP A 133 -7.00 9.06 -15.04
CA ASP A 133 -7.11 9.06 -16.50
C ASP A 133 -7.82 10.33 -16.98
N LEU A 134 -7.89 10.50 -18.28
CA LEU A 134 -8.70 11.54 -18.89
C LEU A 134 -10.17 11.36 -18.48
N PHE A 135 -10.85 12.45 -18.24
CA PHE A 135 -12.30 12.40 -17.99
C PHE A 135 -13.04 13.52 -18.72
N ILE A 136 -14.32 13.30 -18.96
CA ILE A 136 -15.22 14.33 -19.49
C ILE A 136 -15.51 15.33 -18.38
N SER A 137 -15.00 16.55 -18.53
CA SER A 137 -15.17 17.64 -17.55
C SER A 137 -16.43 18.45 -17.81
N GLU A 138 -16.85 18.54 -19.07
CA GLU A 138 -18.07 19.24 -19.44
C GLU A 138 -18.76 18.58 -20.65
N TYR A 139 -20.09 18.57 -20.61
CA TYR A 139 -20.95 18.32 -21.75
C TYR A 139 -21.88 19.51 -21.93
N PHE A 140 -21.84 20.11 -23.10
CA PHE A 140 -22.68 21.23 -23.45
C PHE A 140 -23.67 20.86 -24.56
N GLU A 141 -24.91 21.29 -24.39
CA GLU A 141 -25.97 21.18 -25.39
C GLU A 141 -26.62 22.55 -25.58
N GLY A 142 -26.41 23.16 -26.74
CA GLY A 142 -26.95 24.48 -27.08
C GLY A 142 -28.44 24.45 -27.48
N ASP A 143 -29.09 25.59 -27.36
CA ASP A 143 -30.47 25.79 -27.80
C ASP A 143 -30.57 25.69 -29.33
N GLY A 144 -31.26 24.65 -29.79
CA GLY A 144 -31.63 24.46 -31.19
C GLY A 144 -30.56 23.80 -32.06
N GLY A 145 -30.81 22.59 -32.45
CA GLY A 145 -29.98 21.83 -33.36
C GLY A 145 -28.90 20.97 -32.72
N ASN A 146 -27.82 20.74 -33.46
CA ASN A 146 -26.75 19.81 -33.09
C ASN A 146 -25.54 20.52 -32.50
N ASN A 147 -25.72 21.69 -31.90
CA ASN A 147 -24.62 22.45 -31.25
C ASN A 147 -24.28 21.80 -29.91
N LYS A 148 -23.39 20.79 -29.94
CA LYS A 148 -22.96 20.08 -28.74
C LYS A 148 -21.45 20.03 -28.71
N TYR A 149 -20.87 20.11 -27.51
CA TYR A 149 -19.47 19.79 -27.35
C TYR A 149 -19.22 18.95 -26.07
N ILE A 150 -18.13 18.23 -26.09
CA ILE A 150 -17.60 17.50 -24.95
C ILE A 150 -16.22 18.08 -24.66
N GLU A 151 -15.97 18.45 -23.43
CA GLU A 151 -14.66 18.81 -22.93
C GLU A 151 -14.04 17.62 -22.21
N ILE A 152 -12.81 17.26 -22.59
CA ILE A 152 -12.00 16.25 -21.94
C ILE A 152 -10.85 16.95 -21.24
N TYR A 153 -10.69 16.69 -19.95
CA TYR A 153 -9.63 17.24 -19.13
C TYR A 153 -8.57 16.18 -18.83
N ASN A 154 -7.29 16.60 -18.88
CA ASN A 154 -6.17 15.78 -18.44
C ASN A 154 -5.72 16.20 -17.03
N PRO A 155 -6.17 15.51 -15.97
CA PRO A 155 -5.75 15.77 -14.59
C PRO A 155 -4.43 15.08 -14.26
N THR A 156 -3.89 14.25 -15.16
CA THR A 156 -2.63 13.54 -14.91
C THR A 156 -1.47 14.53 -14.85
N GLY A 157 -0.44 14.22 -14.10
CA GLY A 157 0.75 15.07 -14.04
C GLY A 157 1.65 15.00 -15.29
N SER A 158 1.18 14.36 -16.40
CA SER A 158 1.95 14.09 -17.61
C SER A 158 1.12 14.30 -18.86
N ASP A 159 1.78 14.52 -20.00
CA ASP A 159 1.13 14.55 -21.30
C ASP A 159 0.60 13.18 -21.69
N VAL A 160 -0.64 13.12 -22.19
CA VAL A 160 -1.34 11.89 -22.61
C VAL A 160 -1.52 11.86 -24.10
N SER A 161 -1.08 10.77 -24.77
CA SER A 161 -1.36 10.53 -26.19
C SER A 161 -2.82 10.11 -26.37
N LEU A 162 -3.55 10.81 -27.22
CA LEU A 162 -4.96 10.56 -27.50
C LEU A 162 -5.21 9.46 -28.54
N LEU A 163 -4.17 8.88 -29.14
CA LEU A 163 -4.29 7.89 -30.23
C LEU A 163 -5.07 6.61 -29.86
N ASN A 164 -5.14 6.27 -28.58
CA ASN A 164 -5.88 5.10 -28.09
C ASN A 164 -7.23 5.45 -27.46
N TYR A 165 -7.66 6.70 -27.59
CA TYR A 165 -8.93 7.18 -27.03
C TYR A 165 -9.94 7.41 -28.14
N SER A 166 -11.18 7.12 -27.85
CA SER A 166 -12.33 7.50 -28.68
C SER A 166 -13.50 7.92 -27.82
N ILE A 167 -14.34 8.79 -28.36
CA ILE A 167 -15.62 9.13 -27.76
C ILE A 167 -16.68 8.29 -28.48
N LYS A 168 -17.47 7.60 -27.67
CA LYS A 168 -18.60 6.81 -28.18
C LYS A 168 -19.91 7.43 -27.70
N GLY A 169 -20.86 7.50 -28.56
CA GLY A 169 -22.20 7.98 -28.28
C GLY A 169 -23.28 7.14 -28.96
N THR A 170 -24.42 7.00 -28.31
CA THR A 170 -25.60 6.38 -28.88
C THR A 170 -26.65 7.44 -29.19
N ASN A 171 -27.52 7.18 -30.16
CA ASN A 171 -28.63 8.09 -30.46
C ASN A 171 -29.84 7.77 -29.60
N ASN A 172 -30.40 8.82 -28.93
CA ASN A 172 -31.69 8.75 -28.21
C ASN A 172 -31.81 7.58 -27.20
N GLY A 173 -30.71 7.20 -26.55
CA GLY A 173 -30.71 6.14 -25.52
C GLY A 173 -30.83 4.73 -26.09
N THR A 174 -30.46 4.50 -27.36
CA THR A 174 -30.31 3.15 -27.91
C THR A 174 -29.17 2.40 -27.24
N GLU A 175 -29.27 1.06 -27.22
CA GLU A 175 -28.20 0.21 -26.72
C GLU A 175 -26.96 0.29 -27.62
N TRP A 176 -25.78 0.02 -27.07
CA TRP A 176 -24.54 -0.09 -27.82
C TRP A 176 -24.62 -1.24 -28.83
N GLY A 177 -24.28 -0.99 -30.12
CA GLY A 177 -24.31 -1.98 -31.17
C GLY A 177 -25.57 -1.97 -32.05
N ASP A 178 -26.55 -1.13 -31.73
CA ASP A 178 -27.83 -1.07 -32.49
C ASP A 178 -27.79 -0.24 -33.79
N GLY A 179 -26.59 0.05 -34.31
CA GLY A 179 -26.39 0.68 -35.62
C GLY A 179 -26.58 2.20 -35.67
N GLY A 180 -26.79 2.83 -34.52
CA GLY A 180 -26.81 4.31 -34.35
C GLY A 180 -25.58 4.86 -33.65
N ASP A 181 -24.60 4.03 -33.38
CA ASP A 181 -23.42 4.38 -32.63
C ASP A 181 -22.54 5.36 -33.40
N ARG A 182 -22.03 6.33 -32.65
CA ARG A 182 -20.97 7.21 -33.12
C ARG A 182 -19.68 6.83 -32.40
N ASP A 183 -18.61 6.68 -33.14
CA ASP A 183 -17.25 6.45 -32.62
C ASP A 183 -16.34 7.51 -33.22
N VAL A 184 -15.86 8.44 -32.42
CA VAL A 184 -14.96 9.51 -32.82
C VAL A 184 -13.59 9.23 -32.23
N ALA A 185 -12.66 8.74 -33.05
CA ALA A 185 -11.29 8.56 -32.64
C ALA A 185 -10.64 9.92 -32.35
N LEU A 186 -9.95 10.01 -31.21
CA LEU A 186 -9.18 11.19 -30.83
C LEU A 186 -7.78 11.12 -31.40
N SER A 187 -7.10 12.26 -31.49
CA SER A 187 -5.75 12.32 -32.01
C SER A 187 -4.92 13.41 -31.34
N GLY A 188 -3.61 13.29 -31.47
CA GLY A 188 -2.65 14.25 -30.88
C GLY A 188 -2.25 13.90 -29.46
N THR A 189 -1.77 14.90 -28.75
CA THR A 189 -1.33 14.80 -27.34
C THR A 189 -2.03 15.88 -26.53
N LEU A 190 -2.61 15.49 -25.40
CA LEU A 190 -3.22 16.39 -24.46
C LEU A 190 -2.26 16.63 -23.29
N SER A 191 -1.76 17.86 -23.19
CA SER A 191 -0.79 18.21 -22.14
C SER A 191 -1.40 18.15 -20.75
N ALA A 192 -0.56 17.91 -19.75
CA ALA A 192 -0.94 17.91 -18.34
C ALA A 192 -1.70 19.20 -17.97
N GLY A 193 -2.85 19.05 -17.29
CA GLY A 193 -3.68 20.16 -16.87
C GLY A 193 -4.42 20.90 -17.99
N SER A 194 -4.42 20.37 -19.23
CA SER A 194 -5.08 20.98 -20.39
C SER A 194 -6.42 20.30 -20.70
N ILE A 195 -7.18 20.94 -21.58
CA ILE A 195 -8.48 20.44 -22.09
C ILE A 195 -8.40 20.14 -23.59
N TYR A 196 -9.25 19.23 -24.04
CA TYR A 196 -9.49 18.86 -25.44
C TYR A 196 -10.97 18.96 -25.74
N LEU A 197 -11.33 19.73 -26.77
CA LEU A 197 -12.73 19.95 -27.16
C LEU A 197 -13.08 19.08 -28.39
N VAL A 198 -14.22 18.40 -28.31
CA VAL A 198 -14.86 17.66 -29.40
C VAL A 198 -16.22 18.29 -29.65
N ALA A 199 -16.45 18.81 -30.85
CA ALA A 199 -17.67 19.52 -31.27
C ALA A 199 -18.32 18.83 -32.51
#